data_2208246e46166cc06bf52f5194a20db4
#
_entry.id   2208246e46166cc06bf52f5194a20db4
#
_cell.length_a   1.000
_cell.length_b   1.000
_cell.length_c   1.000
_cell.angle_alpha   90.00
_cell.angle_beta   90.00
_cell.angle_gamma   90.00
#
_symmetry.space_group_name_H-M   'P 1'
#
loop_
_entity.id
_entity.type
_entity.pdbx_description
1 polymer ?
#
loop_
_entity_poly.entity_id
_entity_poly.type
_entity_poly.pdbx_seq_one_letter_code
_entity_poly.pdbx_strand_id
1 'polypeptide(L)'
;ATATDLLYEVGSGLFIEGMDDIVVGAEAGGEVTFEAPLPEGFGDRAGQQVTFVVKVNEVKERILPGLTDEWVDENTEFETVDSLNTELRDRLGDAKLRAISREFSEKTLSTLRDQIDVELPEAITRVEMDSQLHNFLHRLEESDLTLDDYFQASSVNQEEFIADLQSQAEMSIQNRLLMEAIAEAEGIEVTEEDLSNALQSLAAQSDDPVAYLKAFRESGQELALASDILRNRALEAILSNAQPVDEDGNPLDLTLEVPEVEAEVVDDEIVEGEVVTAGVVAAELAEEEE
;
A
#
# COMPACT_ATOMS: atom_id res chain seq x y z
N ALA A 1 -27.48 -5.43 30.39
CA ALA A 1 -26.33 -4.51 30.50
C ALA A 1 -26.88 -3.08 30.63
N THR A 2 -26.23 -2.23 31.40
CA THR A 2 -26.62 -0.83 31.57
C THR A 2 -25.36 0.00 31.44
N ALA A 3 -25.39 1.01 30.56
CA ALA A 3 -24.37 2.04 30.49
C ALA A 3 -24.98 3.34 31.01
N THR A 4 -24.21 4.13 31.75
CA THR A 4 -24.65 5.43 32.29
C THR A 4 -23.70 6.52 31.81
N ASP A 5 -24.23 7.70 31.56
CA ASP A 5 -23.49 8.91 31.19
C ASP A 5 -22.63 8.77 29.91
N LEU A 6 -23.16 8.04 28.91
CA LEU A 6 -22.52 7.92 27.61
C LEU A 6 -22.70 9.22 26.82
N LEU A 7 -21.59 9.78 26.33
CA LEU A 7 -21.62 10.86 25.35
C LEU A 7 -21.74 10.23 23.95
N TYR A 8 -22.84 10.55 23.27
CA TYR A 8 -23.12 10.04 21.93
C TYR A 8 -23.33 11.18 20.94
N GLU A 9 -22.65 11.13 19.81
CA GLU A 9 -22.84 12.08 18.71
C GLU A 9 -23.84 11.50 17.70
N VAL A 10 -24.97 12.16 17.54
CA VAL A 10 -26.02 11.74 16.60
C VAL A 10 -25.50 11.86 15.16
N GLY A 11 -25.70 10.82 14.37
CA GLY A 11 -25.17 10.72 13.01
C GLY A 11 -23.79 10.06 12.90
N SER A 12 -23.18 9.66 14.01
CA SER A 12 -21.87 8.99 14.00
C SER A 12 -21.93 7.51 13.59
N GLY A 13 -23.07 6.86 13.76
CA GLY A 13 -23.25 5.41 13.49
C GLY A 13 -22.42 4.47 14.38
N LEU A 14 -21.78 5.00 15.43
CA LEU A 14 -20.72 4.29 16.17
C LEU A 14 -21.21 3.33 17.26
N PHE A 15 -22.50 3.25 17.55
CA PHE A 15 -22.94 2.51 18.75
C PHE A 15 -23.88 1.34 18.45
N ILE A 16 -25.11 1.60 18.05
CA ILE A 16 -26.13 0.57 17.77
C ILE A 16 -26.84 0.97 16.48
N GLU A 17 -27.00 0.03 15.58
CA GLU A 17 -27.71 0.23 14.32
C GLU A 17 -29.14 0.77 14.57
N GLY A 18 -29.52 1.86 13.87
CA GLY A 18 -30.82 2.49 14.01
C GLY A 18 -30.97 3.44 15.21
N MET A 19 -29.96 3.58 16.07
CA MET A 19 -30.03 4.49 17.23
C MET A 19 -30.12 5.96 16.78
N ASP A 20 -29.41 6.34 15.73
CA ASP A 20 -29.43 7.72 15.21
C ASP A 20 -30.82 8.16 14.84
N ASP A 21 -31.57 7.35 14.09
CA ASP A 21 -32.90 7.71 13.60
C ASP A 21 -33.90 7.93 14.73
N ILE A 22 -33.70 7.26 15.85
CA ILE A 22 -34.64 7.27 16.99
C ILE A 22 -34.31 8.38 17.98
N VAL A 23 -33.03 8.68 18.13
CA VAL A 23 -32.56 9.74 19.05
C VAL A 23 -32.71 11.13 18.41
N VAL A 24 -32.80 11.23 17.07
CA VAL A 24 -33.08 12.51 16.38
C VAL A 24 -34.43 13.08 16.84
N GLY A 25 -34.40 14.28 17.39
CA GLY A 25 -35.58 15.00 17.89
C GLY A 25 -35.97 14.67 19.34
N ALA A 26 -35.20 13.80 20.03
CA ALA A 26 -35.44 13.57 21.46
C ALA A 26 -34.99 14.77 22.29
N GLU A 27 -35.78 15.09 23.32
CA GLU A 27 -35.53 16.21 24.25
C GLU A 27 -34.82 15.71 25.53
N ALA A 28 -34.09 16.60 26.18
CA ALA A 28 -33.46 16.31 27.47
C ALA A 28 -34.52 15.86 28.51
N GLY A 29 -34.25 14.75 29.19
CA GLY A 29 -35.17 14.07 30.10
C GLY A 29 -36.12 13.10 29.43
N GLY A 30 -36.13 12.99 28.11
CA GLY A 30 -36.92 12.05 27.35
C GLY A 30 -36.35 10.60 27.44
N GLU A 31 -37.26 9.66 27.15
CA GLU A 31 -36.89 8.24 27.07
C GLU A 31 -37.38 7.68 25.75
N VAL A 32 -36.49 7.05 24.99
CA VAL A 32 -36.79 6.40 23.71
C VAL A 32 -36.49 4.92 23.80
N THR A 33 -37.35 4.11 23.16
CA THR A 33 -37.21 2.66 23.17
C THR A 33 -37.25 2.13 21.76
N PHE A 34 -36.31 1.23 21.43
CA PHE A 34 -36.25 0.61 20.12
C PHE A 34 -35.70 -0.82 20.19
N GLU A 35 -35.90 -1.58 19.14
CA GLU A 35 -35.38 -2.95 19.01
C GLU A 35 -34.25 -2.96 18.00
N ALA A 36 -33.12 -3.53 18.39
CA ALA A 36 -31.96 -3.71 17.50
C ALA A 36 -31.18 -4.98 17.86
N PRO A 37 -30.39 -5.52 16.94
CA PRO A 37 -29.51 -6.64 17.24
C PRO A 37 -28.38 -6.18 18.17
N LEU A 38 -27.97 -7.06 19.07
CA LEU A 38 -26.81 -6.84 19.92
C LEU A 38 -25.54 -6.80 19.05
N PRO A 39 -24.63 -5.81 19.23
CA PRO A 39 -23.36 -5.73 18.57
C PRO A 39 -22.47 -6.97 18.84
N GLU A 40 -21.48 -7.21 17.95
CA GLU A 40 -20.57 -8.35 18.03
C GLU A 40 -19.79 -8.43 19.35
N GLY A 41 -19.49 -7.31 19.98
CA GLY A 41 -18.82 -7.24 21.28
C GLY A 41 -19.57 -7.93 22.45
N PHE A 42 -20.78 -8.45 22.24
CA PHE A 42 -21.55 -9.21 23.25
C PHE A 42 -21.36 -10.74 23.16
N GLY A 43 -20.39 -11.22 22.39
CA GLY A 43 -20.01 -12.64 22.29
C GLY A 43 -21.18 -13.53 21.85
N ASP A 44 -21.44 -14.63 22.54
CA ASP A 44 -22.50 -15.61 22.19
C ASP A 44 -23.92 -15.01 22.04
N ARG A 45 -24.11 -13.76 22.41
CA ARG A 45 -25.39 -13.06 22.32
C ARG A 45 -25.44 -12.06 21.17
N ALA A 46 -24.36 -11.91 20.40
CA ALA A 46 -24.32 -11.08 19.22
C ALA A 46 -25.46 -11.44 18.24
N GLY A 47 -26.03 -10.44 17.60
CA GLY A 47 -27.15 -10.61 16.66
C GLY A 47 -28.52 -10.92 17.29
N GLN A 48 -28.63 -11.13 18.60
CA GLN A 48 -29.94 -11.31 19.25
C GLN A 48 -30.69 -9.98 19.27
N GLN A 49 -31.95 -9.99 18.80
CA GLN A 49 -32.85 -8.85 18.91
C GLN A 49 -33.18 -8.56 20.39
N VAL A 50 -32.87 -7.34 20.80
CA VAL A 50 -33.14 -6.87 22.16
C VAL A 50 -33.77 -5.49 22.14
N THR A 51 -34.54 -5.19 23.17
CA THR A 51 -35.13 -3.87 23.37
C THR A 51 -34.14 -3.00 24.10
N PHE A 52 -33.75 -1.91 23.47
CA PHE A 52 -32.94 -0.86 24.09
C PHE A 52 -33.82 0.27 24.61
N VAL A 53 -33.50 0.74 25.81
CA VAL A 53 -34.15 1.88 26.45
C VAL A 53 -33.07 2.94 26.65
N VAL A 54 -33.18 4.04 25.94
CA VAL A 54 -32.24 5.16 26.00
C VAL A 54 -32.90 6.33 26.70
N LYS A 55 -32.31 6.76 27.81
CA LYS A 55 -32.71 7.96 28.52
C LYS A 55 -31.79 9.10 28.15
N VAL A 56 -32.33 10.14 27.56
CA VAL A 56 -31.56 11.33 27.18
C VAL A 56 -31.41 12.24 28.40
N ASN A 57 -30.23 12.35 28.96
CA ASN A 57 -29.96 13.19 30.13
C ASN A 57 -29.83 14.67 29.71
N GLU A 58 -29.02 14.92 28.68
CA GLU A 58 -28.73 16.27 28.17
C GLU A 58 -28.62 16.21 26.64
N VAL A 59 -29.00 17.32 25.99
CA VAL A 59 -28.74 17.53 24.56
C VAL A 59 -27.76 18.69 24.45
N LYS A 60 -26.64 18.45 23.76
CA LYS A 60 -25.57 19.44 23.55
C LYS A 60 -25.39 19.69 22.07
N GLU A 61 -25.10 20.91 21.72
CA GLU A 61 -24.69 21.27 20.37
C GLU A 61 -23.16 21.22 20.27
N ARG A 62 -22.64 20.54 19.25
CA ARG A 62 -21.21 20.54 18.95
C ARG A 62 -20.85 21.81 18.17
N ILE A 63 -20.24 22.76 18.85
CA ILE A 63 -19.75 24.00 18.24
C ILE A 63 -18.28 23.74 17.83
N LEU A 64 -18.03 23.72 16.52
CA LEU A 64 -16.66 23.65 16.01
C LEU A 64 -16.06 25.06 16.00
N PRO A 65 -14.78 25.23 16.39
CA PRO A 65 -14.07 26.48 16.21
C PRO A 65 -14.03 26.86 14.72
N GLY A 66 -14.05 28.14 14.43
CA GLY A 66 -13.85 28.63 13.06
C GLY A 66 -12.42 28.26 12.59
N LEU A 67 -12.29 27.84 11.34
CA LEU A 67 -10.99 27.62 10.73
C LEU A 67 -10.35 29.00 10.44
N THR A 68 -9.50 29.48 11.36
CA THR A 68 -8.75 30.73 11.26
C THR A 68 -7.25 30.47 11.22
N ASP A 69 -6.46 31.43 10.77
CA ASP A 69 -5.01 31.33 10.75
C ASP A 69 -4.45 31.07 12.17
N GLU A 70 -5.02 31.73 13.19
CA GLU A 70 -4.63 31.49 14.59
C GLU A 70 -4.90 30.05 15.02
N TRP A 71 -6.05 29.48 14.64
CA TRP A 71 -6.37 28.09 14.95
C TRP A 71 -5.42 27.12 14.22
N VAL A 72 -5.07 27.42 12.96
CA VAL A 72 -4.15 26.59 12.15
C VAL A 72 -2.75 26.61 12.75
N ASP A 73 -2.22 27.79 13.11
CA ASP A 73 -0.91 27.98 13.73
C ASP A 73 -0.80 27.25 15.09
N GLU A 74 -1.87 27.29 15.91
CA GLU A 74 -1.90 26.64 17.22
C GLU A 74 -2.04 25.10 17.17
N ASN A 75 -2.68 24.54 16.13
CA ASN A 75 -3.09 23.14 16.09
C ASN A 75 -2.43 22.32 14.97
N THR A 76 -1.68 22.95 14.08
CA THR A 76 -1.01 22.30 12.95
C THR A 76 0.42 22.83 12.80
N GLU A 77 1.16 22.30 11.85
CA GLU A 77 2.49 22.76 11.46
C GLU A 77 2.46 23.96 10.47
N PHE A 78 1.27 24.45 10.11
CA PHE A 78 1.08 25.52 9.13
C PHE A 78 0.72 26.83 9.84
N GLU A 79 1.15 27.97 9.28
CA GLU A 79 0.89 29.30 9.84
C GLU A 79 -0.46 29.89 9.39
N THR A 80 -1.01 29.44 8.26
CA THR A 80 -2.23 30.00 7.67
C THR A 80 -3.16 28.93 7.12
N VAL A 81 -4.45 29.25 7.05
CA VAL A 81 -5.46 28.42 6.39
C VAL A 81 -5.12 28.18 4.92
N ASP A 82 -4.53 29.17 4.25
CA ASP A 82 -4.17 29.07 2.84
C ASP A 82 -2.99 28.09 2.62
N SER A 83 -1.96 28.13 3.46
CA SER A 83 -0.84 27.18 3.41
C SER A 83 -1.31 25.75 3.72
N LEU A 84 -2.15 25.55 4.73
CA LEU A 84 -2.77 24.25 5.02
C LEU A 84 -3.58 23.72 3.83
N ASN A 85 -4.42 24.57 3.23
CA ASN A 85 -5.23 24.17 2.09
C ASN A 85 -4.38 23.84 0.84
N THR A 86 -3.28 24.56 0.63
CA THR A 86 -2.36 24.28 -0.48
C THR A 86 -1.74 22.91 -0.28
N GLU A 87 -1.14 22.65 0.87
CA GLU A 87 -0.54 21.35 1.19
C GLU A 87 -1.56 20.20 1.08
N LEU A 88 -2.78 20.39 1.58
CA LEU A 88 -3.82 19.36 1.46
C LEU A 88 -4.22 19.09 0.01
N ARG A 89 -4.29 20.13 -0.83
CA ARG A 89 -4.56 19.96 -2.27
C ARG A 89 -3.44 19.20 -2.96
N ASP A 90 -2.21 19.54 -2.65
CA ASP A 90 -1.03 18.90 -3.23
C ASP A 90 -0.95 17.41 -2.82
N ARG A 91 -1.12 17.10 -1.53
CA ARG A 91 -1.18 15.70 -1.05
C ARG A 91 -2.33 14.90 -1.66
N LEU A 92 -3.51 15.50 -1.78
CA LEU A 92 -4.66 14.85 -2.43
C LEU A 92 -4.45 14.70 -3.93
N GLY A 93 -3.81 15.68 -4.57
CA GLY A 93 -3.41 15.64 -5.98
C GLY A 93 -2.46 14.47 -6.24
N ASP A 94 -1.40 14.36 -5.47
CA ASP A 94 -0.42 13.28 -5.55
C ASP A 94 -1.03 11.90 -5.27
N ALA A 95 -1.89 11.82 -4.26
CA ALA A 95 -2.58 10.56 -3.95
C ALA A 95 -3.49 10.13 -5.10
N LYS A 96 -4.19 11.07 -5.72
CA LYS A 96 -5.04 10.84 -6.88
C LYS A 96 -4.20 10.44 -8.11
N LEU A 97 -3.11 11.13 -8.39
CA LEU A 97 -2.20 10.79 -9.49
C LEU A 97 -1.64 9.38 -9.32
N ARG A 98 -1.17 9.03 -8.12
CA ARG A 98 -0.70 7.65 -7.82
C ARG A 98 -1.79 6.61 -8.03
N ALA A 99 -3.03 6.90 -7.64
CA ALA A 99 -4.16 5.98 -7.85
C ALA A 99 -4.47 5.80 -9.35
N ILE A 100 -4.51 6.90 -10.11
CA ILE A 100 -4.76 6.88 -11.57
C ILE A 100 -3.60 6.15 -12.29
N SER A 101 -2.35 6.41 -11.93
CA SER A 101 -1.18 5.75 -12.53
C SER A 101 -1.22 4.23 -12.29
N ARG A 102 -1.65 3.81 -11.09
CA ARG A 102 -1.84 2.39 -10.79
C ARG A 102 -2.94 1.78 -11.65
N GLU A 103 -4.10 2.43 -11.71
CA GLU A 103 -5.24 1.97 -12.52
C GLU A 103 -4.86 1.90 -14.00
N PHE A 104 -4.13 2.89 -14.51
CA PHE A 104 -3.63 2.90 -15.89
C PHE A 104 -2.69 1.72 -16.16
N SER A 105 -1.76 1.44 -15.23
CA SER A 105 -0.85 0.30 -15.34
C SER A 105 -1.62 -1.03 -15.33
N GLU A 106 -2.57 -1.19 -14.42
CA GLU A 106 -3.41 -2.39 -14.32
C GLU A 106 -4.24 -2.62 -15.58
N LYS A 107 -4.89 -1.57 -16.11
CA LYS A 107 -5.66 -1.64 -17.36
C LYS A 107 -4.80 -1.98 -18.56
N THR A 108 -3.60 -1.38 -18.64
CA THR A 108 -2.64 -1.64 -19.72
C THR A 108 -2.21 -3.11 -19.69
N LEU A 109 -1.81 -3.62 -18.51
CA LEU A 109 -1.43 -5.02 -18.33
C LEU A 109 -2.59 -5.99 -18.61
N SER A 110 -3.79 -5.67 -18.13
CA SER A 110 -4.97 -6.49 -18.40
C SER A 110 -5.25 -6.58 -19.91
N THR A 111 -5.21 -5.44 -20.60
CA THR A 111 -5.44 -5.38 -22.06
C THR A 111 -4.41 -6.22 -22.83
N LEU A 112 -3.16 -6.20 -22.38
CA LEU A 112 -2.10 -7.01 -22.99
C LEU A 112 -2.26 -8.50 -22.69
N ARG A 113 -2.64 -8.86 -21.46
CA ARG A 113 -2.94 -10.26 -21.10
C ARG A 113 -4.09 -10.85 -21.92
N ASP A 114 -5.12 -10.07 -22.15
CA ASP A 114 -6.29 -10.52 -22.94
C ASP A 114 -5.91 -10.84 -24.40
N GLN A 115 -4.76 -10.40 -24.88
CA GLN A 115 -4.25 -10.69 -26.23
C GLN A 115 -3.36 -11.94 -26.28
N ILE A 116 -2.97 -12.48 -25.14
CA ILE A 116 -2.14 -13.69 -25.06
C ILE A 116 -2.99 -14.88 -24.59
N ASP A 117 -2.83 -16.01 -25.27
CA ASP A 117 -3.45 -17.28 -24.88
C ASP A 117 -2.33 -18.24 -24.46
N VAL A 118 -2.03 -18.26 -23.15
CA VAL A 118 -0.97 -19.10 -22.58
C VAL A 118 -1.60 -20.09 -21.61
N GLU A 119 -1.52 -21.37 -21.95
CA GLU A 119 -1.89 -22.44 -21.04
C GLU A 119 -0.82 -22.57 -19.92
N LEU A 120 -1.23 -22.32 -18.68
CA LEU A 120 -0.33 -22.43 -17.53
C LEU A 120 -0.39 -23.86 -16.97
N PRO A 121 0.78 -24.55 -16.79
CA PRO A 121 0.81 -25.83 -16.12
C PRO A 121 0.36 -25.72 -14.65
N GLU A 122 -0.55 -26.59 -14.21
CA GLU A 122 -1.06 -26.61 -12.83
C GLU A 122 0.04 -26.61 -11.76
N ALA A 123 1.18 -27.25 -12.05
CA ALA A 123 2.29 -27.34 -11.12
C ALA A 123 2.90 -25.95 -10.83
N ILE A 124 2.99 -25.08 -11.84
CA ILE A 124 3.53 -23.72 -11.69
C ILE A 124 2.52 -22.84 -10.95
N THR A 125 1.25 -22.92 -11.33
CA THR A 125 0.18 -22.19 -10.64
C THR A 125 0.11 -22.55 -9.16
N ARG A 126 0.24 -23.85 -8.82
CA ARG A 126 0.25 -24.30 -7.43
C ARG A 126 1.43 -23.73 -6.61
N VAL A 127 2.63 -23.73 -7.19
CA VAL A 127 3.81 -23.14 -6.51
C VAL A 127 3.61 -21.65 -6.25
N GLU A 128 3.05 -20.91 -7.21
CA GLU A 128 2.75 -19.50 -7.05
C GLU A 128 1.67 -19.27 -5.99
N MET A 129 0.60 -20.09 -6.00
CA MET A 129 -0.44 -20.06 -4.96
C MET A 129 0.14 -20.30 -3.56
N ASP A 130 0.99 -21.30 -3.39
CA ASP A 130 1.62 -21.61 -2.11
C ASP A 130 2.49 -20.43 -1.63
N SER A 131 3.21 -19.77 -2.53
CA SER A 131 4.00 -18.58 -2.23
C SER A 131 3.13 -17.40 -1.80
N GLN A 132 2.05 -17.13 -2.52
CA GLN A 132 1.12 -16.04 -2.21
C GLN A 132 0.38 -16.28 -0.90
N LEU A 133 -0.04 -17.53 -0.65
CA LEU A 133 -0.65 -17.92 0.62
C LEU A 133 0.33 -17.74 1.79
N HIS A 134 1.58 -18.18 1.63
CA HIS A 134 2.60 -17.99 2.65
C HIS A 134 2.80 -16.50 3.00
N ASN A 135 2.93 -15.65 1.99
CA ASN A 135 3.07 -14.21 2.18
C ASN A 135 1.83 -13.58 2.80
N PHE A 136 0.64 -14.07 2.47
CA PHE A 136 -0.61 -13.62 3.08
C PHE A 136 -0.67 -13.98 4.56
N LEU A 137 -0.35 -15.23 4.91
CA LEU A 137 -0.32 -15.69 6.31
C LEU A 137 0.70 -14.91 7.15
N HIS A 138 1.88 -14.63 6.57
CA HIS A 138 2.90 -13.83 7.27
C HIS A 138 2.39 -12.42 7.60
N ARG A 139 1.70 -11.76 6.66
CA ARG A 139 1.08 -10.43 6.92
C ARG A 139 -0.02 -10.48 7.99
N LEU A 140 -0.79 -11.56 8.05
CA LEU A 140 -1.77 -11.75 9.13
C LEU A 140 -1.05 -11.90 10.48
N GLU A 141 0.00 -12.71 10.54
CA GLU A 141 0.81 -12.89 11.76
C GLU A 141 1.43 -11.57 12.24
N GLU A 142 1.97 -10.74 11.34
CA GLU A 142 2.49 -9.41 11.66
C GLU A 142 1.42 -8.45 12.24
N SER A 143 0.15 -8.71 11.92
CA SER A 143 -1.00 -7.95 12.43
C SER A 143 -1.68 -8.61 13.63
N ASP A 144 -1.09 -9.67 14.19
CA ASP A 144 -1.68 -10.50 15.27
C ASP A 144 -3.06 -11.08 14.92
N LEU A 145 -3.30 -11.36 13.62
CA LEU A 145 -4.55 -11.93 13.11
C LEU A 145 -4.34 -13.37 12.64
N THR A 146 -5.39 -14.18 12.80
CA THR A 146 -5.43 -15.52 12.22
C THR A 146 -6.24 -15.56 10.92
N LEU A 147 -6.11 -16.65 10.16
CA LEU A 147 -6.92 -16.86 8.95
C LEU A 147 -8.43 -16.95 9.28
N ASP A 148 -8.77 -17.50 10.45
CA ASP A 148 -10.15 -17.57 10.92
C ASP A 148 -10.72 -16.18 11.25
N ASP A 149 -9.91 -15.30 11.85
CA ASP A 149 -10.29 -13.89 12.10
C ASP A 149 -10.53 -13.16 10.78
N TYR A 150 -9.68 -13.40 9.77
CA TYR A 150 -9.86 -12.84 8.45
C TYR A 150 -11.17 -13.29 7.79
N PHE A 151 -11.50 -14.57 7.80
CA PHE A 151 -12.77 -15.09 7.24
C PHE A 151 -13.99 -14.54 7.97
N GLN A 152 -13.93 -14.37 9.29
CA GLN A 152 -15.02 -13.77 10.06
C GLN A 152 -15.23 -12.29 9.72
N ALA A 153 -14.13 -11.53 9.58
CA ALA A 153 -14.21 -10.10 9.28
C ALA A 153 -14.57 -9.78 7.84
N SER A 154 -14.06 -10.56 6.87
CA SER A 154 -14.27 -10.32 5.43
C SER A 154 -15.56 -10.89 4.88
N SER A 155 -16.23 -11.79 5.60
CA SER A 155 -17.39 -12.56 5.11
C SER A 155 -17.11 -13.40 3.85
N VAL A 156 -15.84 -13.62 3.51
CA VAL A 156 -15.38 -14.46 2.39
C VAL A 156 -15.30 -15.89 2.87
N ASN A 157 -15.84 -16.84 2.10
CA ASN A 157 -15.70 -18.24 2.44
C ASN A 157 -14.39 -18.84 1.87
N GLN A 158 -13.99 -19.99 2.40
CA GLN A 158 -12.74 -20.65 2.03
C GLN A 158 -12.67 -21.02 0.54
N GLU A 159 -13.79 -21.40 -0.08
CA GLU A 159 -13.83 -21.79 -1.51
C GLU A 159 -13.59 -20.58 -2.40
N GLU A 160 -14.21 -19.45 -2.10
CA GLU A 160 -14.00 -18.17 -2.78
C GLU A 160 -12.57 -17.69 -2.61
N PHE A 161 -12.03 -17.76 -1.41
CA PHE A 161 -10.63 -17.39 -1.13
C PHE A 161 -9.63 -18.21 -1.97
N ILE A 162 -9.83 -19.54 -2.07
CA ILE A 162 -8.96 -20.41 -2.88
C ILE A 162 -9.09 -20.08 -4.37
N ALA A 163 -10.30 -19.82 -4.85
CA ALA A 163 -10.55 -19.45 -6.25
C ALA A 163 -9.90 -18.11 -6.60
N ASP A 164 -9.99 -17.13 -5.71
CA ASP A 164 -9.34 -15.83 -5.87
C ASP A 164 -7.82 -15.96 -5.85
N LEU A 165 -7.28 -16.75 -4.94
CA LEU A 165 -5.84 -17.01 -4.84
C LEU A 165 -5.32 -17.69 -6.11
N GLN A 166 -6.06 -18.65 -6.68
CA GLN A 166 -5.71 -19.28 -7.95
C GLN A 166 -5.70 -18.27 -9.09
N SER A 167 -6.75 -17.45 -9.20
CA SER A 167 -6.85 -16.41 -10.21
C SER A 167 -5.71 -15.39 -10.12
N GLN A 168 -5.38 -14.97 -8.92
CA GLN A 168 -4.25 -14.06 -8.67
C GLN A 168 -2.90 -14.70 -9.03
N ALA A 169 -2.71 -15.98 -8.73
CA ALA A 169 -1.51 -16.71 -9.09
C ALA A 169 -1.35 -16.83 -10.62
N GLU A 170 -2.43 -17.16 -11.33
CA GLU A 170 -2.44 -17.21 -12.79
C GLU A 170 -2.11 -15.84 -13.40
N MET A 171 -2.73 -14.76 -12.93
CA MET A 171 -2.42 -13.40 -13.37
C MET A 171 -0.97 -13.00 -13.09
N SER A 172 -0.43 -13.36 -11.93
CA SER A 172 0.97 -13.08 -11.55
C SER A 172 1.95 -13.75 -12.53
N ILE A 173 1.70 -15.03 -12.84
CA ILE A 173 2.54 -15.77 -13.78
C ILE A 173 2.44 -15.18 -15.19
N GLN A 174 1.22 -14.89 -15.66
CA GLN A 174 0.99 -14.28 -16.98
C GLN A 174 1.70 -12.93 -17.11
N ASN A 175 1.59 -12.07 -16.09
CA ASN A 175 2.28 -10.78 -16.06
C ASN A 175 3.79 -10.96 -16.14
N ARG A 176 4.36 -11.90 -15.39
CA ARG A 176 5.80 -12.19 -15.40
C ARG A 176 6.26 -12.64 -16.78
N LEU A 177 5.56 -13.59 -17.40
CA LEU A 177 5.87 -14.06 -18.75
C LEU A 177 5.73 -12.94 -19.80
N LEU A 178 4.70 -12.13 -19.68
CA LEU A 178 4.49 -10.96 -20.55
C LEU A 178 5.65 -9.97 -20.45
N MET A 179 6.07 -9.61 -19.23
CA MET A 179 7.18 -8.67 -19.02
C MET A 179 8.51 -9.24 -19.56
N GLU A 180 8.77 -10.52 -19.37
CA GLU A 180 9.97 -11.19 -19.90
C GLU A 180 9.97 -11.21 -21.43
N ALA A 181 8.83 -11.52 -22.05
CA ALA A 181 8.71 -11.51 -23.52
C ALA A 181 8.88 -10.10 -24.10
N ILE A 182 8.36 -9.07 -23.44
CA ILE A 182 8.53 -7.66 -23.85
C ILE A 182 9.98 -7.23 -23.69
N ALA A 183 10.60 -7.56 -22.56
CA ALA A 183 12.01 -7.25 -22.35
C ALA A 183 12.91 -7.85 -23.43
N GLU A 184 12.64 -9.09 -23.84
CA GLU A 184 13.35 -9.75 -24.93
C GLU A 184 13.09 -9.04 -26.28
N ALA A 185 11.83 -8.71 -26.57
CA ALA A 185 11.43 -8.05 -27.83
C ALA A 185 12.03 -6.65 -27.99
N GLU A 186 12.08 -5.88 -26.89
CA GLU A 186 12.61 -4.52 -26.83
C GLU A 186 14.13 -4.50 -26.60
N GLY A 187 14.77 -5.65 -26.37
CA GLY A 187 16.20 -5.75 -26.11
C GLY A 187 16.63 -5.09 -24.80
N ILE A 188 15.77 -5.16 -23.78
CA ILE A 188 16.04 -4.61 -22.46
C ILE A 188 17.01 -5.54 -21.73
N GLU A 189 18.16 -5.01 -21.33
CA GLU A 189 19.16 -5.73 -20.55
C GLU A 189 19.37 -5.08 -19.19
N VAL A 190 19.68 -5.87 -18.20
CA VAL A 190 20.06 -5.39 -16.85
C VAL A 190 21.57 -5.48 -16.72
N THR A 191 22.22 -4.35 -16.48
CA THR A 191 23.67 -4.26 -16.30
C THR A 191 24.06 -4.45 -14.82
N GLU A 192 25.34 -4.72 -14.57
CA GLU A 192 25.88 -4.77 -13.20
C GLU A 192 25.74 -3.42 -12.47
N GLU A 193 25.79 -2.31 -13.20
CA GLU A 193 25.56 -0.98 -12.65
C GLU A 193 24.12 -0.80 -12.17
N ASP A 194 23.13 -1.28 -12.93
CA ASP A 194 21.73 -1.25 -12.56
C ASP A 194 21.47 -2.04 -11.28
N LEU A 195 22.06 -3.23 -11.20
CA LEU A 195 21.96 -4.09 -10.04
C LEU A 195 22.59 -3.43 -8.80
N SER A 196 23.77 -2.82 -8.98
CA SER A 196 24.47 -2.10 -7.92
C SER A 196 23.66 -0.91 -7.41
N ASN A 197 23.09 -0.11 -8.31
CA ASN A 197 22.29 1.06 -7.95
C ASN A 197 21.00 0.66 -7.23
N ALA A 198 20.30 -0.35 -7.72
CA ALA A 198 19.10 -0.87 -7.06
C ALA A 198 19.41 -1.41 -5.66
N LEU A 199 20.51 -2.16 -5.53
CA LEU A 199 20.93 -2.72 -4.25
C LEU A 199 21.35 -1.62 -3.26
N GLN A 200 22.03 -0.56 -3.71
CA GLN A 200 22.36 0.59 -2.87
C GLN A 200 21.11 1.33 -2.40
N SER A 201 20.13 1.52 -3.28
CA SER A 201 18.85 2.16 -2.92
C SER A 201 18.07 1.36 -1.89
N LEU A 202 18.06 0.02 -1.99
CA LEU A 202 17.45 -0.86 -0.99
C LEU A 202 18.21 -0.81 0.35
N ALA A 203 19.54 -0.84 0.30
CA ALA A 203 20.37 -0.77 1.49
C ALA A 203 20.20 0.58 2.24
N ALA A 204 20.06 1.69 1.50
CA ALA A 204 19.86 3.02 2.10
C ALA A 204 18.57 3.15 2.92
N GLN A 205 17.59 2.27 2.69
CA GLN A 205 16.33 2.21 3.43
C GLN A 205 16.40 1.33 4.69
N SER A 206 17.52 0.64 4.91
CA SER A 206 17.74 -0.21 6.09
C SER A 206 18.50 0.53 7.20
N ASP A 207 18.29 0.11 8.44
CA ASP A 207 18.99 0.67 9.61
C ASP A 207 20.52 0.45 9.55
N ASP A 208 20.98 -0.63 8.90
CA ASP A 208 22.39 -0.96 8.70
C ASP A 208 22.65 -1.35 7.23
N PRO A 209 22.95 -0.37 6.36
CA PRO A 209 23.22 -0.62 4.93
C PRO A 209 24.32 -1.62 4.66
N VAL A 210 25.37 -1.63 5.50
CA VAL A 210 26.52 -2.53 5.31
C VAL A 210 26.16 -3.98 5.62
N ALA A 211 25.45 -4.20 6.74
CA ALA A 211 24.95 -5.52 7.09
C ALA A 211 23.95 -6.04 6.06
N TYR A 212 23.06 -5.17 5.56
CA TYR A 212 22.10 -5.50 4.50
C TYR A 212 22.80 -5.98 3.23
N LEU A 213 23.75 -5.22 2.70
CA LEU A 213 24.50 -5.56 1.49
C LEU A 213 25.25 -6.89 1.63
N LYS A 214 25.80 -7.16 2.81
CA LYS A 214 26.48 -8.44 3.08
C LYS A 214 25.48 -9.60 3.09
N ALA A 215 24.39 -9.48 3.82
CA ALA A 215 23.36 -10.50 3.91
C ALA A 215 22.73 -10.80 2.53
N PHE A 216 22.49 -9.78 1.73
CA PHE A 216 21.94 -9.91 0.39
C PHE A 216 22.87 -10.73 -0.53
N ARG A 217 24.18 -10.45 -0.53
CA ARG A 217 25.15 -11.23 -1.31
C ARG A 217 25.27 -12.67 -0.85
N GLU A 218 25.17 -12.93 0.44
CA GLU A 218 25.18 -14.29 1.00
C GLU A 218 23.89 -15.07 0.70
N SER A 219 22.76 -14.37 0.49
CA SER A 219 21.46 -15.00 0.18
C SER A 219 21.33 -15.51 -1.26
N GLY A 220 22.17 -15.03 -2.20
CA GLY A 220 22.09 -15.39 -3.61
C GLY A 220 20.86 -14.81 -4.34
N GLN A 221 20.25 -13.75 -3.82
CA GLN A 221 19.05 -13.12 -4.39
C GLN A 221 19.33 -12.16 -5.55
N GLU A 222 20.57 -12.08 -6.02
CA GLU A 222 20.98 -11.17 -7.11
C GLU A 222 20.19 -11.42 -8.40
N LEU A 223 19.94 -12.70 -8.73
CA LEU A 223 19.18 -13.06 -9.93
C LEU A 223 17.71 -12.64 -9.82
N ALA A 224 17.12 -12.77 -8.63
CA ALA A 224 15.75 -12.31 -8.38
C ALA A 224 15.63 -10.79 -8.54
N LEU A 225 16.58 -10.03 -7.97
CA LEU A 225 16.63 -8.58 -8.11
C LEU A 225 16.83 -8.15 -9.57
N ALA A 226 17.72 -8.83 -10.32
CA ALA A 226 17.90 -8.57 -11.74
C ALA A 226 16.61 -8.81 -12.54
N SER A 227 15.87 -9.86 -12.23
CA SER A 227 14.58 -10.15 -12.85
C SER A 227 13.52 -9.11 -12.49
N ASP A 228 13.54 -8.57 -11.28
CA ASP A 228 12.64 -7.49 -10.88
C ASP A 228 12.95 -6.18 -11.62
N ILE A 229 14.23 -5.83 -11.75
CA ILE A 229 14.66 -4.65 -12.54
C ILE A 229 14.24 -4.80 -14.00
N LEU A 230 14.44 -5.99 -14.59
CA LEU A 230 14.04 -6.27 -15.97
C LEU A 230 12.54 -6.05 -16.17
N ARG A 231 11.71 -6.61 -15.27
CA ARG A 231 10.25 -6.46 -15.35
C ARG A 231 9.80 -5.01 -15.18
N ASN A 232 10.41 -4.28 -14.25
CA ASN A 232 10.09 -2.87 -14.06
C ASN A 232 10.42 -2.04 -15.29
N ARG A 233 11.56 -2.25 -15.92
CA ARG A 233 11.93 -1.59 -17.17
C ARG A 233 11.01 -1.95 -18.34
N ALA A 234 10.61 -3.22 -18.44
CA ALA A 234 9.64 -3.65 -19.44
C ALA A 234 8.29 -2.95 -19.24
N LEU A 235 7.83 -2.83 -18.01
CA LEU A 235 6.61 -2.09 -17.67
C LEU A 235 6.74 -0.60 -18.02
N GLU A 236 7.85 0.05 -17.68
CA GLU A 236 8.11 1.45 -18.04
C GLU A 236 8.11 1.65 -19.57
N ALA A 237 8.72 0.73 -20.32
CA ALA A 237 8.71 0.78 -21.78
C ALA A 237 7.30 0.67 -22.36
N ILE A 238 6.45 -0.17 -21.79
CA ILE A 238 5.03 -0.27 -22.19
C ILE A 238 4.29 1.01 -21.87
N LEU A 239 4.39 1.49 -20.63
CA LEU A 239 3.64 2.65 -20.15
C LEU A 239 4.05 3.92 -20.86
N SER A 240 5.33 4.07 -21.23
CA SER A 240 5.81 5.21 -22.02
C SER A 240 5.28 5.24 -23.46
N ASN A 241 4.93 4.07 -24.01
CA ASN A 241 4.32 3.96 -25.34
C ASN A 241 2.78 3.98 -25.30
N ALA A 242 2.18 3.84 -24.13
CA ALA A 242 0.74 3.92 -23.94
C ALA A 242 0.32 5.37 -23.64
N GLN A 243 -0.78 5.81 -24.20
CA GLN A 243 -1.32 7.14 -23.97
C GLN A 243 -2.49 7.09 -22.99
N PRO A 244 -2.32 7.60 -21.76
CA PRO A 244 -3.42 7.68 -20.81
C PRO A 244 -4.45 8.71 -21.28
N VAL A 245 -5.74 8.34 -21.21
CA VAL A 245 -6.85 9.22 -21.55
C VAL A 245 -7.93 9.11 -20.49
N ASP A 246 -8.69 10.19 -20.31
CA ASP A 246 -9.87 10.20 -19.44
C ASP A 246 -11.08 9.51 -20.13
N GLU A 247 -12.23 9.46 -19.44
CA GLU A 247 -13.47 8.87 -19.96
C GLU A 247 -13.98 9.55 -21.24
N ASP A 248 -13.63 10.81 -21.45
CA ASP A 248 -13.98 11.61 -22.62
C ASP A 248 -12.93 11.48 -23.77
N GLY A 249 -11.83 10.75 -23.53
CA GLY A 249 -10.75 10.53 -24.50
C GLY A 249 -9.71 11.64 -24.54
N ASN A 250 -9.69 12.55 -23.57
CA ASN A 250 -8.65 13.58 -23.50
C ASN A 250 -7.38 13.00 -22.89
N PRO A 251 -6.18 13.38 -23.41
CA PRO A 251 -4.92 12.95 -22.83
C PRO A 251 -4.77 13.40 -21.37
N LEU A 252 -4.31 12.48 -20.52
CA LEU A 252 -3.96 12.76 -19.13
C LEU A 252 -2.44 12.87 -19.01
N ASP A 253 -1.98 13.83 -18.23
CA ASP A 253 -0.58 13.90 -17.79
C ASP A 253 -0.49 13.19 -16.41
N LEU A 254 0.21 12.06 -16.39
CA LEU A 254 0.44 11.28 -15.19
C LEU A 254 1.84 11.53 -14.59
N THR A 255 2.53 12.55 -15.03
CA THR A 255 3.83 12.92 -14.49
C THR A 255 3.64 13.46 -13.08
N LEU A 256 4.21 12.76 -12.10
CA LEU A 256 4.34 13.31 -10.74
C LEU A 256 5.36 14.44 -10.81
N GLU A 257 4.97 15.65 -10.44
CA GLU A 257 5.91 16.71 -10.13
C GLU A 257 6.68 16.27 -8.88
N VAL A 258 7.89 15.72 -9.08
CA VAL A 258 8.80 15.52 -7.96
C VAL A 258 9.30 16.92 -7.61
N PRO A 259 9.01 17.44 -6.40
CA PRO A 259 9.60 18.71 -6.01
C PRO A 259 11.11 18.57 -6.10
N GLU A 260 11.76 19.43 -6.88
CA GLU A 260 13.21 19.56 -6.87
C GLU A 260 13.59 19.91 -5.43
N VAL A 261 14.06 18.92 -4.68
CA VAL A 261 14.73 19.16 -3.41
C VAL A 261 16.02 19.89 -3.84
N GLU A 262 16.02 21.21 -3.72
CA GLU A 262 17.27 21.97 -3.77
C GLU A 262 18.15 21.35 -2.69
N ALA A 263 19.11 20.51 -3.10
CA ALA A 263 20.17 20.06 -2.23
C ALA A 263 20.91 21.32 -1.84
N GLU A 264 20.67 21.86 -0.65
CA GLU A 264 21.58 22.79 -0.02
C GLU A 264 22.96 22.07 -0.01
N VAL A 265 23.80 22.49 -0.92
CA VAL A 265 25.20 22.13 -0.91
C VAL A 265 25.76 22.73 0.37
N VAL A 266 25.77 21.94 1.45
CA VAL A 266 26.53 22.26 2.63
C VAL A 266 27.99 22.20 2.20
N ASP A 267 28.57 23.38 2.05
CA ASP A 267 29.99 23.58 1.74
C ASP A 267 30.78 23.15 2.99
N ASP A 268 30.91 21.83 3.18
CA ASP A 268 31.75 21.27 4.22
C ASP A 268 33.19 21.29 3.73
N GLU A 269 33.98 22.13 4.33
CA GLU A 269 35.45 22.16 4.19
C GLU A 269 36.01 20.74 4.23
N ILE A 270 36.51 20.29 3.08
CA ILE A 270 37.22 19.02 2.94
C ILE A 270 38.47 19.09 3.85
N VAL A 271 38.37 18.48 5.02
CA VAL A 271 39.54 18.12 5.82
C VAL A 271 40.27 17.02 5.05
N GLU A 272 41.47 17.33 4.55
CA GLU A 272 42.36 16.36 3.91
C GLU A 272 42.66 15.22 4.92
N GLY A 273 41.98 14.08 4.71
CA GLY A 273 42.24 12.79 5.33
C GLY A 273 42.58 11.77 4.27
N GLU A 274 43.74 11.15 4.42
CA GLU A 274 44.43 10.20 3.57
C GLU A 274 43.52 9.28 2.75
N VAL A 275 43.66 9.38 1.41
CA VAL A 275 43.07 8.44 0.44
C VAL A 275 43.76 7.09 0.60
N VAL A 276 43.11 6.14 1.25
CA VAL A 276 43.51 4.73 1.18
C VAL A 276 42.97 4.16 -0.12
N THR A 277 43.81 4.15 -1.15
CA THR A 277 43.54 3.40 -2.38
C THR A 277 43.50 1.90 -2.08
N ALA A 278 42.31 1.31 -2.09
CA ALA A 278 42.17 -0.14 -2.10
C ALA A 278 42.64 -0.67 -3.47
N GLY A 279 43.86 -1.18 -3.49
CA GLY A 279 44.42 -1.85 -4.66
C GLY A 279 43.64 -3.11 -4.99
N VAL A 280 43.26 -3.20 -6.27
CA VAL A 280 42.77 -4.42 -6.89
C VAL A 280 43.89 -5.45 -6.85
N VAL A 281 43.76 -6.51 -6.04
CA VAL A 281 44.62 -7.67 -6.10
C VAL A 281 44.04 -8.60 -7.16
N ALA A 282 44.58 -8.53 -8.37
CA ALA A 282 44.45 -9.59 -9.38
C ALA A 282 45.17 -10.83 -8.85
N ALA A 283 44.42 -11.88 -8.54
CA ALA A 283 44.99 -13.18 -8.26
C ALA A 283 45.35 -13.84 -9.60
N GLU A 284 46.63 -13.84 -9.87
CA GLU A 284 47.30 -14.62 -10.89
C GLU A 284 47.24 -16.10 -10.47
N LEU A 285 46.44 -16.91 -11.18
CA LEU A 285 46.50 -18.37 -11.09
C LEU A 285 47.69 -18.79 -11.93
N ALA A 286 48.82 -19.05 -11.28
CA ALA A 286 49.94 -19.73 -11.89
C ALA A 286 49.63 -21.24 -11.93
N GLU A 287 49.80 -21.80 -13.14
CA GLU A 287 49.96 -23.21 -13.44
C GLU A 287 51.14 -23.78 -12.65
N GLU A 288 50.96 -24.92 -12.02
CA GLU A 288 52.05 -25.88 -11.83
C GLU A 288 51.51 -27.29 -12.08
N GLU A 289 51.91 -27.83 -13.24
CA GLU A 289 52.05 -29.25 -13.50
C GLU A 289 53.31 -29.76 -12.77
N GLU A 290 53.21 -30.81 -11.99
CA GLU A 290 53.98 -32.06 -12.04
C GLU A 290 53.48 -33.08 -11.01
#